data_28e5a5273b6bf9ad8067debdef5cd104
#
_entry.id   28e5a5273b6bf9ad8067debdef5cd104
#
_cell.length_a   1.000
_cell.length_b   1.000
_cell.length_c   1.000
_cell.angle_alpha   90.00
_cell.angle_beta   90.00
_cell.angle_gamma   90.00
#
_symmetry.space_group_name_H-M   'P 1'
#
loop_
_entity.id
_entity.type
_entity.pdbx_description
1 polymer ?
#
loop_
_entity_poly.entity_id
_entity_poly.type
_entity_poly.pdbx_seq_one_letter_code
_entity_poly.pdbx_strand_id
1 'polypeptide(L)'
;MDYLIAYDLGTGGNKASLYDADGACLAEVFIAYPTTYPRAGWHEQRPEDWWQAVVQSTHLLLQQAAVRPAEIVAIGISGHSLGVVPLDRHGGLLRDSTPIWSDARAAEQARAFFSRAPETDWYLATGCGFPPPLYSAFKIMWYRDHEPEMYARIAHVIGTKDYINYRLTGTITTDFSYASGSGVYDLLAWRYNPDLLEASGLPAAIFPEIVPSTQVIGALTPDAAAILGLAAHTRVVSGGVDNSCMALGARNIREGRVYNAQGSSSWIAVTSAKPLLDARIRPFVFTHVMPGLFNSAFGAFSTGISFRWVRDNLCRDLVEQAAREGGDVYDLMTELAEKSPPGARGLIFHPNMGGGSSLAPSIHLRGAFLNLDLGHDRSDLLRAVMEGVAMEQRLVLDALRALDPGIGRELLMVGGGSRSRLWRQIYADTYNTTILKTSVDQQAAALGAAACAAVGAGLWRDFERIDQIHIIQDRSDPDPGRSRIYEQILAVYRQAAIDLSNLGDRILALACPGRET
;
A
#
# COMPACT_ATOMS: atom_id res chain seq x y z
N MET A 1 12.88 0.09 -30.85
CA MET A 1 12.49 0.94 -29.69
C MET A 1 12.73 0.12 -28.44
N ASP A 2 13.08 0.78 -27.33
CA ASP A 2 13.31 0.09 -26.07
C ASP A 2 12.05 0.17 -25.22
N TYR A 3 11.64 -0.98 -24.69
CA TYR A 3 10.45 -1.11 -23.83
C TYR A 3 10.81 -1.71 -22.49
N LEU A 4 9.99 -1.44 -21.49
CA LEU A 4 10.10 -1.93 -20.14
C LEU A 4 8.82 -2.69 -19.74
N ILE A 5 8.98 -3.78 -19.02
CA ILE A 5 7.86 -4.43 -18.33
C ILE A 5 7.97 -4.11 -16.83
N ALA A 6 6.86 -3.70 -16.24
CA ALA A 6 6.73 -3.57 -14.80
C ALA A 6 5.68 -4.56 -14.29
N TYR A 7 6.03 -5.30 -13.23
CA TYR A 7 5.08 -6.12 -12.48
C TYR A 7 4.79 -5.46 -11.13
N ASP A 8 3.52 -5.32 -10.81
CA ASP A 8 3.05 -4.87 -9.50
C ASP A 8 2.27 -6.01 -8.85
N LEU A 9 2.98 -6.74 -7.98
CA LEU A 9 2.47 -7.91 -7.26
C LEU A 9 1.71 -7.44 -6.00
N GLY A 10 0.45 -7.09 -6.20
CA GLY A 10 -0.45 -6.70 -5.10
C GLY A 10 -1.06 -7.91 -4.39
N THR A 11 -1.84 -7.68 -3.33
CA THR A 11 -2.49 -8.75 -2.56
C THR A 11 -3.53 -9.53 -3.40
N GLY A 12 -4.22 -8.88 -4.32
CA GLY A 12 -5.30 -9.49 -5.11
C GLY A 12 -4.85 -10.06 -6.45
N GLY A 13 -3.62 -9.80 -6.89
CA GLY A 13 -3.14 -10.21 -8.21
C GLY A 13 -1.93 -9.41 -8.69
N ASN A 14 -1.39 -9.84 -9.82
CA ASN A 14 -0.31 -9.15 -10.51
C ASN A 14 -0.89 -8.19 -11.56
N LYS A 15 -0.54 -6.91 -11.48
CA LYS A 15 -0.74 -5.94 -12.55
C LYS A 15 0.57 -5.82 -13.32
N ALA A 16 0.58 -6.31 -14.56
CA ALA A 16 1.70 -6.15 -15.48
C ALA A 16 1.43 -4.99 -16.43
N SER A 17 2.43 -4.14 -16.65
CA SER A 17 2.33 -2.96 -17.52
C SER A 17 3.54 -2.88 -18.43
N LEU A 18 3.30 -2.51 -19.69
CA LEU A 18 4.34 -2.25 -20.68
C LEU A 18 4.52 -0.75 -20.86
N TYR A 19 5.74 -0.30 -20.74
CA TYR A 19 6.12 1.10 -20.92
C TYR A 19 7.10 1.26 -22.07
N ASP A 20 7.01 2.38 -22.80
CA ASP A 20 8.08 2.82 -23.69
C ASP A 20 9.23 3.47 -22.92
N ALA A 21 10.30 3.81 -23.61
CA ALA A 21 11.48 4.45 -23.03
C ALA A 21 11.18 5.86 -22.45
N ASP A 22 10.08 6.48 -22.86
CA ASP A 22 9.64 7.78 -22.37
C ASP A 22 8.76 7.67 -21.11
N GLY A 23 8.33 6.46 -20.74
CA GLY A 23 7.51 6.17 -19.58
C GLY A 23 6.00 6.21 -19.85
N ALA A 24 5.59 6.23 -21.11
CA ALA A 24 4.19 6.08 -21.47
C ALA A 24 3.75 4.62 -21.33
N CYS A 25 2.66 4.36 -20.62
CA CYS A 25 2.07 3.04 -20.50
C CYS A 25 1.32 2.69 -21.81
N LEU A 26 1.75 1.63 -22.47
CA LEU A 26 1.20 1.18 -23.76
C LEU A 26 0.15 0.09 -23.63
N ALA A 27 0.30 -0.77 -22.62
CA ALA A 27 -0.62 -1.85 -22.32
C ALA A 27 -0.56 -2.23 -20.86
N GLU A 28 -1.67 -2.72 -20.30
CA GLU A 28 -1.71 -3.29 -18.96
C GLU A 28 -2.62 -4.52 -18.90
N VAL A 29 -2.24 -5.46 -18.05
CA VAL A 29 -2.94 -6.72 -17.82
C VAL A 29 -2.99 -6.98 -16.32
N PHE A 30 -4.15 -7.44 -15.83
CA PHE A 30 -4.31 -7.88 -14.46
C PHE A 30 -4.62 -9.37 -14.40
N ILE A 31 -3.84 -10.13 -13.63
CA ILE A 31 -4.06 -11.55 -13.37
C ILE A 31 -4.25 -11.74 -11.88
N ALA A 32 -5.43 -12.16 -11.47
CA ALA A 32 -5.74 -12.43 -10.07
C ALA A 32 -5.12 -13.74 -9.59
N TYR A 33 -4.79 -13.78 -8.29
CA TYR A 33 -4.44 -15.02 -7.57
C TYR A 33 -5.12 -15.06 -6.20
N PRO A 34 -5.39 -16.27 -5.67
CA PRO A 34 -6.14 -16.40 -4.43
C PRO A 34 -5.29 -16.11 -3.19
N THR A 35 -5.94 -15.60 -2.15
CA THR A 35 -5.45 -15.65 -0.76
C THR A 35 -6.26 -16.71 -0.02
N THR A 36 -5.59 -17.57 0.72
CA THR A 36 -6.21 -18.60 1.57
C THR A 36 -6.18 -18.13 3.03
N TYR A 37 -7.19 -18.57 3.77
CA TYR A 37 -7.40 -18.21 5.18
C TYR A 37 -7.53 -19.50 6.03
N PRO A 38 -6.40 -20.23 6.27
CA PRO A 38 -6.45 -21.55 6.92
C PRO A 38 -7.00 -21.51 8.35
N ARG A 39 -6.79 -20.39 9.06
CA ARG A 39 -7.26 -20.11 10.42
C ARG A 39 -7.52 -18.62 10.59
N ALA A 40 -8.23 -18.22 11.65
CA ALA A 40 -8.40 -16.80 11.97
C ALA A 40 -7.04 -16.10 12.12
N GLY A 41 -6.86 -15.00 11.42
CA GLY A 41 -5.61 -14.23 11.38
C GLY A 41 -4.47 -14.84 10.54
N TRP A 42 -4.70 -15.98 9.88
CA TRP A 42 -3.73 -16.58 8.96
C TRP A 42 -4.09 -16.27 7.52
N HIS A 43 -3.19 -15.62 6.82
CA HIS A 43 -3.38 -15.21 5.43
C HIS A 43 -2.20 -15.69 4.61
N GLU A 44 -2.43 -16.63 3.70
CA GLU A 44 -1.38 -17.27 2.91
C GLU A 44 -1.64 -17.17 1.41
N GLN A 45 -0.55 -17.11 0.65
CA GLN A 45 -0.55 -17.23 -0.80
C GLN A 45 0.51 -18.23 -1.26
N ARG A 46 0.34 -18.78 -2.45
CA ARG A 46 1.31 -19.69 -3.04
C ARG A 46 2.28 -18.92 -3.93
N PRO A 47 3.61 -18.99 -3.69
CA PRO A 47 4.58 -18.31 -4.53
C PRO A 47 4.51 -18.72 -6.01
N GLU A 48 4.10 -19.96 -6.30
CA GLU A 48 3.92 -20.43 -7.66
C GLU A 48 2.75 -19.72 -8.37
N ASP A 49 1.69 -19.34 -7.66
CA ASP A 49 0.58 -18.57 -8.25
C ASP A 49 1.05 -17.17 -8.69
N TRP A 50 1.97 -16.55 -7.94
CA TRP A 50 2.60 -15.28 -8.36
C TRP A 50 3.40 -15.45 -9.65
N TRP A 51 4.20 -16.53 -9.73
CA TRP A 51 4.99 -16.84 -10.92
C TRP A 51 4.08 -17.08 -12.13
N GLN A 52 3.03 -17.88 -11.99
CA GLN A 52 2.08 -18.14 -13.07
C GLN A 52 1.37 -16.86 -13.53
N ALA A 53 1.03 -15.97 -12.61
CA ALA A 53 0.45 -14.67 -12.94
C ALA A 53 1.43 -13.78 -13.73
N VAL A 54 2.72 -13.80 -13.40
CA VAL A 54 3.78 -13.11 -14.15
C VAL A 54 3.90 -13.70 -15.56
N VAL A 55 3.95 -15.02 -15.70
CA VAL A 55 4.03 -15.70 -17.01
C VAL A 55 2.83 -15.34 -17.88
N GLN A 56 1.62 -15.53 -17.35
CA GLN A 56 0.39 -15.29 -18.09
C GLN A 56 0.24 -13.82 -18.51
N SER A 57 0.52 -12.88 -17.59
CA SER A 57 0.41 -11.46 -17.90
C SER A 57 1.45 -11.00 -18.92
N THR A 58 2.66 -11.59 -18.91
CA THR A 58 3.70 -11.28 -19.91
C THR A 58 3.24 -11.69 -21.32
N HIS A 59 2.71 -12.90 -21.47
CA HIS A 59 2.20 -13.35 -22.76
C HIS A 59 1.07 -12.46 -23.29
N LEU A 60 0.15 -12.06 -22.40
CA LEU A 60 -0.95 -11.17 -22.77
C LEU A 60 -0.47 -9.77 -23.16
N LEU A 61 0.52 -9.20 -22.42
CA LEU A 61 1.12 -7.91 -22.77
C LEU A 61 1.75 -7.93 -24.17
N LEU A 62 2.56 -8.98 -24.46
CA LEU A 62 3.19 -9.13 -25.77
C LEU A 62 2.18 -9.25 -26.90
N GLN A 63 1.07 -9.96 -26.67
CA GLN A 63 -0.02 -10.08 -27.66
C GLN A 63 -0.74 -8.76 -27.87
N GLN A 64 -1.04 -7.99 -26.81
CA GLN A 64 -1.77 -6.74 -26.90
C GLN A 64 -0.96 -5.61 -27.55
N ALA A 65 0.32 -5.52 -27.21
CA ALA A 65 1.15 -4.40 -27.61
C ALA A 65 1.85 -4.60 -28.98
N ALA A 66 1.83 -5.80 -29.52
CA ALA A 66 2.50 -6.17 -30.79
C ALA A 66 3.99 -5.75 -30.84
N VAL A 67 4.68 -5.77 -29.68
CA VAL A 67 6.12 -5.47 -29.58
C VAL A 67 6.96 -6.74 -29.75
N ARG A 68 8.15 -6.59 -30.27
CA ARG A 68 9.07 -7.73 -30.40
C ARG A 68 9.74 -8.03 -29.06
N PRO A 69 9.83 -9.32 -28.63
CA PRO A 69 10.47 -9.69 -27.36
C PRO A 69 11.89 -9.12 -27.20
N ALA A 70 12.64 -8.99 -28.28
CA ALA A 70 14.01 -8.44 -28.27
C ALA A 70 14.06 -6.91 -27.96
N GLU A 71 12.94 -6.22 -28.02
CA GLU A 71 12.84 -4.80 -27.70
C GLU A 71 12.52 -4.56 -26.21
N ILE A 72 12.21 -5.62 -25.43
CA ILE A 72 12.06 -5.53 -23.99
C ILE A 72 13.46 -5.54 -23.34
N VAL A 73 13.91 -4.37 -22.91
CA VAL A 73 15.31 -4.21 -22.43
C VAL A 73 15.45 -4.41 -20.93
N ALA A 74 14.39 -4.16 -20.15
CA ALA A 74 14.44 -4.41 -18.71
C ALA A 74 13.05 -4.69 -18.09
N ILE A 75 13.10 -5.33 -16.92
CA ILE A 75 11.98 -5.65 -16.05
C ILE A 75 12.22 -5.00 -14.69
N GLY A 76 11.18 -4.33 -14.14
CA GLY A 76 11.13 -3.84 -12.76
C GLY A 76 9.97 -4.46 -12.01
N ILE A 77 10.13 -4.68 -10.69
CA ILE A 77 9.11 -5.34 -9.87
C ILE A 77 8.78 -4.48 -8.66
N SER A 78 7.48 -4.26 -8.45
CA SER A 78 6.86 -3.81 -7.22
C SER A 78 6.19 -5.02 -6.56
N GLY A 79 6.26 -5.17 -5.25
CA GLY A 79 5.58 -6.27 -4.59
C GLY A 79 5.16 -5.96 -3.16
N HIS A 80 4.04 -6.59 -2.73
CA HIS A 80 3.54 -6.43 -1.37
C HIS A 80 4.58 -6.80 -0.32
N SER A 81 4.61 -6.03 0.77
CA SER A 81 5.62 -6.10 1.83
C SER A 81 5.44 -7.32 2.76
N LEU A 82 6.36 -7.50 3.70
CA LEU A 82 6.27 -8.36 4.88
C LEU A 82 6.04 -9.85 4.62
N GLY A 83 6.19 -10.32 3.38
CA GLY A 83 6.13 -11.73 3.03
C GLY A 83 7.38 -12.50 3.50
N VAL A 84 7.25 -13.83 3.66
CA VAL A 84 8.33 -14.71 4.13
C VAL A 84 8.33 -16.02 3.33
N VAL A 85 9.09 -16.06 2.25
CA VAL A 85 9.23 -17.23 1.36
C VAL A 85 10.50 -17.99 1.77
N PRO A 86 10.38 -19.17 2.42
CA PRO A 86 11.54 -19.95 2.86
C PRO A 86 12.10 -20.79 1.71
N LEU A 87 13.40 -20.65 1.44
CA LEU A 87 14.12 -21.39 0.43
C LEU A 87 15.21 -22.26 1.07
N ASP A 88 15.45 -23.44 0.50
CA ASP A 88 16.57 -24.28 0.85
C ASP A 88 17.88 -23.80 0.17
N ARG A 89 18.98 -24.49 0.44
CA ARG A 89 20.32 -24.17 -0.12
C ARG A 89 20.41 -24.28 -1.65
N HIS A 90 19.45 -24.91 -2.28
CA HIS A 90 19.35 -25.05 -3.73
C HIS A 90 18.33 -24.09 -4.35
N GLY A 91 17.73 -23.22 -3.51
CA GLY A 91 16.67 -22.29 -3.93
C GLY A 91 15.30 -22.93 -4.08
N GLY A 92 15.13 -24.17 -3.63
CA GLY A 92 13.84 -24.86 -3.61
C GLY A 92 12.90 -24.30 -2.55
N LEU A 93 11.61 -24.14 -2.90
CA LEU A 93 10.58 -23.77 -1.94
C LEU A 93 10.44 -24.83 -0.84
N LEU A 94 10.44 -24.39 0.41
CA LEU A 94 10.22 -25.27 1.58
C LEU A 94 8.76 -25.35 2.01
N ARG A 95 7.92 -24.48 1.46
CA ARG A 95 6.46 -24.44 1.69
C ARG A 95 5.71 -24.17 0.38
N ASP A 96 4.58 -24.83 0.19
CA ASP A 96 3.69 -24.58 -0.95
C ASP A 96 2.97 -23.23 -0.84
N SER A 97 2.67 -22.79 0.39
CA SER A 97 2.08 -21.48 0.69
C SER A 97 2.86 -20.76 1.78
N THR A 98 2.82 -19.43 1.76
CA THR A 98 3.60 -18.59 2.65
C THR A 98 2.74 -17.47 3.24
N PRO A 99 2.95 -17.08 4.51
CA PRO A 99 2.30 -15.93 5.11
C PRO A 99 2.60 -14.64 4.35
N ILE A 100 1.56 -13.86 4.07
CA ILE A 100 1.66 -12.54 3.43
C ILE A 100 1.63 -11.43 4.49
N TRP A 101 1.64 -10.17 4.04
CA TRP A 101 1.74 -8.99 4.90
C TRP A 101 0.66 -8.91 5.99
N SER A 102 -0.56 -9.33 5.72
CA SER A 102 -1.71 -9.27 6.64
C SER A 102 -1.84 -10.48 7.58
N ASP A 103 -0.90 -11.43 7.52
CA ASP A 103 -0.89 -12.60 8.39
C ASP A 103 -0.39 -12.24 9.79
N ALA A 104 -1.20 -12.51 10.82
CA ALA A 104 -0.95 -12.12 12.21
C ALA A 104 -0.63 -13.30 13.12
N ARG A 105 -0.22 -14.49 12.57
CA ARG A 105 0.03 -15.72 13.36
C ARG A 105 1.12 -15.58 14.42
N ALA A 106 2.05 -14.63 14.26
CA ALA A 106 3.28 -14.53 15.05
C ALA A 106 3.14 -13.69 16.33
N ALA A 107 1.96 -13.62 16.94
CA ALA A 107 1.71 -12.80 18.14
C ALA A 107 2.54 -13.24 19.36
N GLU A 108 2.75 -14.54 19.54
CA GLU A 108 3.57 -15.08 20.65
C GLU A 108 5.04 -14.76 20.45
N GLN A 109 5.53 -14.85 19.21
CA GLN A 109 6.91 -14.55 18.86
C GLN A 109 7.23 -13.05 19.06
N ALA A 110 6.30 -12.18 18.70
CA ALA A 110 6.44 -10.73 18.95
C ALA A 110 6.51 -10.45 20.47
N ARG A 111 5.64 -11.05 21.28
CA ARG A 111 5.69 -10.93 22.75
C ARG A 111 7.01 -11.45 23.34
N ALA A 112 7.49 -12.60 22.87
CA ALA A 112 8.75 -13.18 23.29
C ALA A 112 9.95 -12.30 22.91
N PHE A 113 9.91 -11.67 21.73
CA PHE A 113 10.93 -10.72 21.29
C PHE A 113 10.97 -9.47 22.19
N PHE A 114 9.82 -8.88 22.50
CA PHE A 114 9.75 -7.67 23.33
C PHE A 114 10.05 -7.90 24.81
N SER A 115 10.20 -9.14 25.27
CA SER A 115 10.80 -9.43 26.57
C SER A 115 12.33 -9.20 26.59
N ARG A 116 12.98 -9.06 25.42
CA ARG A 116 14.43 -8.89 25.25
C ARG A 116 14.80 -7.51 24.71
N ALA A 117 13.94 -6.92 23.89
CA ALA A 117 14.14 -5.59 23.28
C ALA A 117 12.86 -4.76 23.50
N PRO A 118 12.96 -3.53 24.09
CA PRO A 118 11.79 -2.68 24.30
C PRO A 118 11.09 -2.35 22.96
N GLU A 119 9.76 -2.47 22.91
CA GLU A 119 8.99 -2.24 21.70
C GLU A 119 9.13 -0.80 21.16
N THR A 120 9.27 0.16 22.05
CA THR A 120 9.51 1.57 21.68
C THR A 120 10.84 1.75 20.97
N ASP A 121 11.90 1.14 21.48
CA ASP A 121 13.25 1.23 20.88
C ASP A 121 13.30 0.51 19.54
N TRP A 122 12.65 -0.66 19.46
CA TRP A 122 12.47 -1.39 18.21
C TRP A 122 11.75 -0.54 17.16
N TYR A 123 10.62 0.11 17.53
CA TYR A 123 9.90 0.99 16.63
C TYR A 123 10.76 2.18 16.15
N LEU A 124 11.47 2.84 17.07
CA LEU A 124 12.32 3.99 16.71
C LEU A 124 13.50 3.62 15.82
N ALA A 125 14.01 2.40 15.92
CA ALA A 125 15.06 1.89 15.05
C ALA A 125 14.53 1.48 13.66
N THR A 126 13.34 0.86 13.61
CA THR A 126 12.83 0.19 12.41
C THR A 126 11.74 0.97 11.65
N GLY A 127 11.02 1.90 12.31
CA GLY A 127 9.84 2.56 11.75
C GLY A 127 8.63 1.64 11.52
N CYS A 128 8.65 0.45 12.10
CA CYS A 128 7.63 -0.58 11.93
C CYS A 128 6.35 -0.22 12.71
N GLY A 129 5.48 0.61 12.12
CA GLY A 129 4.27 1.15 12.75
C GLY A 129 3.03 0.23 12.70
N PHE A 130 3.04 -0.84 11.91
CA PHE A 130 1.99 -1.87 11.94
C PHE A 130 2.05 -2.70 13.22
N PRO A 131 0.95 -3.45 13.55
CA PRO A 131 1.01 -4.43 14.62
C PRO A 131 2.19 -5.39 14.46
N PRO A 132 3.01 -5.58 15.50
CA PRO A 132 4.25 -6.35 15.42
C PRO A 132 4.14 -7.74 14.78
N PRO A 133 3.07 -8.56 15.04
CA PRO A 133 2.95 -9.90 14.46
C PRO A 133 2.99 -9.94 12.93
N LEU A 134 2.73 -8.82 12.26
CA LEU A 134 2.69 -8.74 10.80
C LEU A 134 4.10 -8.73 10.17
N TYR A 135 5.16 -8.41 10.91
CA TYR A 135 6.51 -8.25 10.36
C TYR A 135 7.22 -9.57 10.14
N SER A 136 8.06 -9.60 9.09
CA SER A 136 8.70 -10.82 8.59
C SER A 136 9.52 -11.55 9.65
N ALA A 137 10.31 -10.85 10.46
CA ALA A 137 11.13 -11.49 11.49
C ALA A 137 10.30 -12.33 12.46
N PHE A 138 9.14 -11.85 12.90
CA PHE A 138 8.29 -12.59 13.82
C PHE A 138 7.65 -13.83 13.15
N LYS A 139 7.31 -13.77 11.88
CA LYS A 139 6.83 -14.93 11.10
C LYS A 139 7.94 -15.95 10.88
N ILE A 140 9.20 -15.52 10.72
CA ILE A 140 10.35 -16.43 10.65
C ILE A 140 10.60 -17.09 12.02
N MET A 141 10.46 -16.34 13.12
CA MET A 141 10.49 -16.92 14.48
C MET A 141 9.37 -17.94 14.67
N TRP A 142 8.18 -17.68 14.11
CA TRP A 142 7.08 -18.65 14.13
C TRP A 142 7.44 -19.93 13.37
N TYR A 143 8.12 -19.87 12.23
CA TYR A 143 8.64 -21.05 11.53
C TYR A 143 9.60 -21.85 12.44
N ARG A 144 10.51 -21.18 13.12
CA ARG A 144 11.45 -21.81 14.04
C ARG A 144 10.74 -22.58 15.14
N ASP A 145 9.70 -21.98 15.72
CA ASP A 145 9.05 -22.51 16.91
C ASP A 145 8.00 -23.60 16.59
N HIS A 146 7.36 -23.55 15.41
CA HIS A 146 6.24 -24.42 15.03
C HIS A 146 6.56 -25.40 13.90
N GLU A 147 7.58 -25.13 13.10
CA GLU A 147 8.02 -25.96 11.97
C GLU A 147 9.54 -26.19 12.01
N PRO A 148 10.10 -26.72 13.14
CA PRO A 148 11.56 -26.76 13.35
C PRO A 148 12.30 -27.61 12.31
N GLU A 149 11.71 -28.68 11.80
CA GLU A 149 12.32 -29.51 10.76
C GLU A 149 12.45 -28.77 9.42
N MET A 150 11.42 -27.99 9.06
CA MET A 150 11.44 -27.13 7.87
C MET A 150 12.43 -25.97 8.11
N TYR A 151 12.36 -25.32 9.28
CA TYR A 151 13.24 -24.22 9.64
C TYR A 151 14.72 -24.59 9.58
N ALA A 152 15.10 -25.79 10.02
CA ALA A 152 16.48 -26.28 9.97
C ALA A 152 17.04 -26.41 8.53
N ARG A 153 16.18 -26.42 7.51
CA ARG A 153 16.52 -26.49 6.09
C ARG A 153 16.55 -25.13 5.42
N ILE A 154 16.11 -24.06 6.10
CA ILE A 154 16.09 -22.71 5.53
C ILE A 154 17.54 -22.24 5.32
N ALA A 155 17.85 -21.91 4.08
CA ALA A 155 19.08 -21.19 3.72
C ALA A 155 18.81 -19.70 3.52
N HIS A 156 17.64 -19.35 2.95
CA HIS A 156 17.23 -17.97 2.72
C HIS A 156 15.74 -17.79 3.00
N VAL A 157 15.36 -16.59 3.50
CA VAL A 157 13.98 -16.12 3.53
C VAL A 157 13.90 -14.84 2.73
N ILE A 158 13.10 -14.85 1.67
CA ILE A 158 12.95 -13.73 0.74
C ILE A 158 11.50 -13.23 0.68
N GLY A 159 11.33 -12.06 0.09
CA GLY A 159 10.01 -11.44 -0.09
C GLY A 159 9.31 -11.88 -1.37
N THR A 160 8.10 -11.35 -1.56
CA THR A 160 7.25 -11.66 -2.72
C THR A 160 7.92 -11.26 -4.04
N LYS A 161 8.36 -10.00 -4.15
CA LYS A 161 9.06 -9.53 -5.36
C LYS A 161 10.40 -10.22 -5.54
N ASP A 162 11.11 -10.52 -4.43
CA ASP A 162 12.41 -11.14 -4.47
C ASP A 162 12.31 -12.59 -4.96
N TYR A 163 11.21 -13.28 -4.66
CA TYR A 163 10.93 -14.59 -5.22
C TYR A 163 10.76 -14.54 -6.75
N ILE A 164 10.07 -13.54 -7.28
CA ILE A 164 9.97 -13.36 -8.74
C ILE A 164 11.32 -12.96 -9.34
N ASN A 165 12.07 -12.07 -8.70
CA ASN A 165 13.44 -11.74 -9.09
C ASN A 165 14.32 -13.00 -9.18
N TYR A 166 14.25 -13.85 -8.16
CA TYR A 166 14.96 -15.13 -8.13
C TYR A 166 14.52 -16.07 -9.28
N ARG A 167 13.22 -16.20 -9.53
CA ARG A 167 12.69 -17.03 -10.63
C ARG A 167 13.14 -16.52 -12.01
N LEU A 168 13.32 -15.22 -12.15
CA LEU A 168 13.77 -14.58 -13.40
C LEU A 168 15.29 -14.76 -13.63
N THR A 169 16.10 -14.61 -12.58
CA THR A 169 17.54 -14.43 -12.70
C THR A 169 18.40 -15.51 -12.03
N GLY A 170 17.84 -16.27 -11.11
CA GLY A 170 18.58 -17.15 -10.21
C GLY A 170 19.31 -16.42 -9.06
N THR A 171 19.20 -15.08 -8.96
CA THR A 171 19.89 -14.27 -7.96
C THR A 171 19.00 -14.03 -6.74
N ILE A 172 19.55 -14.25 -5.54
CA ILE A 172 18.86 -14.04 -4.26
C ILE A 172 19.38 -12.74 -3.65
N THR A 173 18.60 -11.68 -3.78
CA THR A 173 18.83 -10.35 -3.19
C THR A 173 17.50 -9.72 -2.78
N THR A 174 17.55 -8.66 -1.97
CA THR A 174 16.43 -7.77 -1.70
C THR A 174 16.88 -6.33 -1.84
N ASP A 175 15.94 -5.37 -1.89
CA ASP A 175 16.28 -3.96 -1.89
C ASP A 175 16.05 -3.31 -0.52
N PHE A 176 16.61 -2.11 -0.33
CA PHE A 176 16.47 -1.37 0.91
C PHE A 176 15.01 -1.17 1.34
N SER A 177 14.11 -0.87 0.36
CA SER A 177 12.72 -0.60 0.69
C SER A 177 11.98 -1.84 1.17
N TYR A 178 12.26 -3.01 0.61
CA TYR A 178 11.68 -4.26 1.06
C TYR A 178 12.27 -4.71 2.40
N ALA A 179 13.60 -4.62 2.55
CA ALA A 179 14.31 -4.96 3.79
C ALA A 179 13.82 -4.13 4.98
N SER A 180 13.42 -2.86 4.77
CA SER A 180 12.91 -1.98 5.83
C SER A 180 11.65 -2.52 6.51
N GLY A 181 10.86 -3.36 5.82
CA GLY A 181 9.72 -4.07 6.38
C GLY A 181 10.05 -5.39 7.10
N SER A 182 11.32 -5.75 7.27
CA SER A 182 11.69 -7.03 7.89
C SER A 182 11.39 -7.12 9.39
N GLY A 183 11.35 -6.00 10.11
CA GLY A 183 11.25 -5.94 11.57
C GLY A 183 12.61 -6.05 12.29
N VAL A 184 13.70 -6.20 11.55
CA VAL A 184 15.09 -6.23 12.06
C VAL A 184 16.03 -5.31 11.26
N TYR A 185 15.47 -4.37 10.52
CA TYR A 185 16.21 -3.39 9.73
C TYR A 185 16.37 -2.08 10.50
N ASP A 186 17.54 -1.46 10.41
CA ASP A 186 17.83 -0.13 10.97
C ASP A 186 17.65 0.92 9.88
N LEU A 187 16.62 1.77 10.04
CA LEU A 187 16.28 2.80 9.07
C LEU A 187 17.41 3.79 8.81
N LEU A 188 18.14 4.20 9.87
CA LEU A 188 19.18 5.22 9.76
C LEU A 188 20.49 4.64 9.27
N ALA A 189 20.79 3.39 9.63
CA ALA A 189 22.00 2.71 9.20
C ALA A 189 21.86 2.04 7.82
N TRP A 190 20.65 1.95 7.26
CA TRP A 190 20.35 1.31 5.96
C TRP A 190 20.84 -0.13 5.85
N ARG A 191 20.71 -0.89 6.93
CA ARG A 191 21.16 -2.29 7.02
C ARG A 191 20.35 -3.07 8.05
N TYR A 192 20.49 -4.40 8.05
CA TYR A 192 19.98 -5.19 9.16
C TYR A 192 20.67 -4.79 10.46
N ASN A 193 19.89 -4.65 11.53
CA ASN A 193 20.37 -4.26 12.85
C ASN A 193 20.87 -5.49 13.62
N PRO A 194 22.17 -5.56 14.00
CA PRO A 194 22.73 -6.71 14.67
C PRO A 194 22.07 -7.03 16.01
N ASP A 195 21.72 -6.00 16.79
CA ASP A 195 21.13 -6.16 18.11
C ASP A 195 19.69 -6.72 18.02
N LEU A 196 18.92 -6.28 16.99
CA LEU A 196 17.58 -6.83 16.73
C LEU A 196 17.64 -8.25 16.17
N LEU A 197 18.64 -8.58 15.37
CA LEU A 197 18.90 -9.97 14.93
C LEU A 197 19.23 -10.86 16.12
N GLU A 198 20.10 -10.44 17.02
CA GLU A 198 20.45 -11.16 18.24
C GLU A 198 19.20 -11.35 19.13
N ALA A 199 18.44 -10.29 19.37
CA ALA A 199 17.19 -10.35 20.16
C ALA A 199 16.15 -11.31 19.56
N SER A 200 16.08 -11.41 18.22
CA SER A 200 15.19 -12.35 17.52
C SER A 200 15.67 -13.80 17.59
N GLY A 201 16.97 -14.00 17.79
CA GLY A 201 17.62 -15.31 17.69
C GLY A 201 17.63 -15.89 16.27
N LEU A 202 17.49 -15.02 15.26
CA LEU A 202 17.56 -15.40 13.84
C LEU A 202 18.98 -15.20 13.31
N PRO A 203 19.54 -16.19 12.57
CA PRO A 203 20.85 -16.02 11.96
C PRO A 203 20.80 -14.98 10.83
N ALA A 204 21.73 -14.05 10.82
CA ALA A 204 21.80 -13.02 9.76
C ALA A 204 21.92 -13.64 8.34
N ALA A 205 22.51 -14.82 8.23
CA ALA A 205 22.75 -15.49 6.95
C ALA A 205 21.48 -15.91 6.20
N ILE A 206 20.32 -16.01 6.88
CA ILE A 206 19.06 -16.35 6.19
C ILE A 206 18.42 -15.14 5.49
N PHE A 207 18.84 -13.91 5.84
CA PHE A 207 18.37 -12.70 5.18
C PHE A 207 19.21 -12.45 3.93
N PRO A 208 18.56 -12.05 2.81
CA PRO A 208 19.28 -11.81 1.55
C PRO A 208 20.15 -10.55 1.63
N GLU A 209 21.14 -10.47 0.76
CA GLU A 209 21.92 -9.25 0.56
C GLU A 209 21.02 -8.11 0.12
N ILE A 210 21.25 -6.92 0.72
CA ILE A 210 20.49 -5.71 0.41
C ILE A 210 21.21 -4.91 -0.67
N VAL A 211 20.50 -4.60 -1.76
CA VAL A 211 21.03 -3.86 -2.90
C VAL A 211 20.16 -2.62 -3.20
N PRO A 212 20.65 -1.63 -3.96
CA PRO A 212 19.81 -0.53 -4.45
C PRO A 212 18.63 -1.03 -5.28
N SER A 213 17.47 -0.37 -5.15
CA SER A 213 16.25 -0.69 -5.92
C SER A 213 16.47 -0.60 -7.44
N THR A 214 17.43 0.20 -7.90
CA THR A 214 17.80 0.37 -9.32
C THR A 214 18.89 -0.58 -9.78
N GLN A 215 19.42 -1.44 -8.90
CA GLN A 215 20.49 -2.35 -9.29
C GLN A 215 20.00 -3.41 -10.26
N VAL A 216 20.67 -3.57 -11.38
CA VAL A 216 20.50 -4.72 -12.26
C VAL A 216 21.07 -5.96 -11.53
N ILE A 217 20.20 -6.90 -11.20
CA ILE A 217 20.56 -8.12 -10.45
C ILE A 217 20.84 -9.32 -11.36
N GLY A 218 20.67 -9.16 -12.65
CA GLY A 218 20.96 -10.16 -13.68
C GLY A 218 20.19 -9.90 -14.97
N ALA A 219 20.35 -10.80 -15.91
CA ALA A 219 19.49 -10.98 -17.08
C ALA A 219 18.61 -12.22 -16.86
N LEU A 220 17.60 -12.39 -17.71
CA LEU A 220 16.75 -13.58 -17.66
C LEU A 220 17.60 -14.85 -17.85
N THR A 221 17.34 -15.86 -17.01
CA THR A 221 17.86 -17.20 -17.27
C THR A 221 17.29 -17.74 -18.60
N PRO A 222 17.99 -18.67 -19.27
CA PRO A 222 17.45 -19.27 -20.50
C PRO A 222 16.06 -19.87 -20.32
N ASP A 223 15.80 -20.51 -19.17
CA ASP A 223 14.49 -21.11 -18.86
C ASP A 223 13.41 -20.04 -18.65
N ALA A 224 13.71 -19.00 -17.87
CA ALA A 224 12.77 -17.88 -17.66
C ALA A 224 12.46 -17.17 -18.99
N ALA A 225 13.46 -16.92 -19.82
CA ALA A 225 13.29 -16.30 -21.13
C ALA A 225 12.38 -17.13 -22.04
N ALA A 226 12.61 -18.45 -22.07
CA ALA A 226 11.79 -19.37 -22.87
C ALA A 226 10.32 -19.43 -22.37
N ILE A 227 10.12 -19.50 -21.04
CA ILE A 227 8.78 -19.54 -20.43
C ILE A 227 8.02 -18.24 -20.66
N LEU A 228 8.68 -17.09 -20.55
CA LEU A 228 8.05 -15.77 -20.72
C LEU A 228 7.91 -15.36 -22.19
N GLY A 229 8.60 -16.04 -23.11
CA GLY A 229 8.69 -15.63 -24.52
C GLY A 229 9.46 -14.32 -24.71
N LEU A 230 10.42 -14.02 -23.81
CA LEU A 230 11.26 -12.83 -23.84
C LEU A 230 12.69 -13.17 -24.30
N ALA A 231 13.47 -12.15 -24.61
CA ALA A 231 14.86 -12.35 -24.97
C ALA A 231 15.73 -12.54 -23.72
N ALA A 232 16.70 -13.47 -23.75
CA ALA A 232 17.58 -13.76 -22.61
C ALA A 232 18.45 -12.56 -22.15
N HIS A 233 18.65 -11.54 -23.01
CA HIS A 233 19.37 -10.33 -22.65
C HIS A 233 18.52 -9.31 -21.87
N THR A 234 17.22 -9.53 -21.70
CA THR A 234 16.34 -8.65 -20.90
C THR A 234 16.86 -8.59 -19.46
N ARG A 235 17.22 -7.41 -19.01
CA ARG A 235 17.77 -7.18 -17.66
C ARG A 235 16.65 -7.16 -16.63
N VAL A 236 16.95 -7.63 -15.43
CA VAL A 236 16.04 -7.56 -14.29
C VAL A 236 16.64 -6.63 -13.24
N VAL A 237 15.84 -5.68 -12.79
CA VAL A 237 16.23 -4.71 -11.77
C VAL A 237 15.59 -5.12 -10.44
N SER A 238 16.29 -4.91 -9.31
CA SER A 238 15.81 -5.33 -7.99
C SER A 238 14.39 -4.86 -7.68
N GLY A 239 14.01 -3.65 -8.12
CA GLY A 239 12.70 -3.09 -7.85
C GLY A 239 12.51 -2.71 -6.38
N GLY A 240 11.27 -2.57 -5.91
CA GLY A 240 11.00 -2.10 -4.55
C GLY A 240 9.71 -2.65 -3.96
N VAL A 241 9.50 -2.37 -2.67
CA VAL A 241 8.24 -2.63 -2.00
C VAL A 241 7.13 -1.75 -2.62
N ASP A 242 5.91 -2.27 -2.67
CA ASP A 242 4.74 -1.61 -3.26
C ASP A 242 4.55 -0.17 -2.78
N ASN A 243 4.67 0.07 -1.47
CA ASN A 243 4.56 1.41 -0.86
C ASN A 243 5.59 2.40 -1.41
N SER A 244 6.85 1.98 -1.58
CA SER A 244 7.93 2.86 -2.06
C SER A 244 7.90 3.03 -3.57
N CYS A 245 7.51 2.00 -4.32
CA CYS A 245 7.22 2.12 -5.74
C CYS A 245 6.01 3.03 -6.01
N MET A 246 4.95 2.90 -5.20
CA MET A 246 3.78 3.79 -5.26
C MET A 246 4.17 5.24 -5.02
N ALA A 247 5.00 5.52 -4.00
CA ALA A 247 5.47 6.87 -3.71
C ALA A 247 6.26 7.45 -4.89
N LEU A 248 7.19 6.69 -5.46
CA LEU A 248 7.94 7.10 -6.65
C LEU A 248 6.98 7.41 -7.80
N GLY A 249 6.11 6.48 -8.15
CA GLY A 249 5.15 6.64 -9.25
C GLY A 249 4.09 7.71 -8.99
N ALA A 250 3.83 8.08 -7.74
CA ALA A 250 2.96 9.20 -7.36
C ALA A 250 3.72 10.54 -7.25
N ARG A 251 4.85 10.71 -7.92
CA ARG A 251 5.68 11.92 -7.92
C ARG A 251 6.35 12.27 -6.59
N ASN A 252 6.35 11.41 -5.61
CA ASN A 252 6.99 11.67 -4.33
C ASN A 252 8.52 11.49 -4.43
N ILE A 253 9.17 12.23 -5.31
CA ILE A 253 10.60 12.18 -5.61
C ILE A 253 11.41 13.27 -4.89
N ARG A 254 10.78 14.07 -4.05
CA ARG A 254 11.41 15.17 -3.29
C ARG A 254 10.82 15.29 -1.90
N GLU A 255 11.63 15.79 -0.97
CA GLU A 255 11.21 16.08 0.38
C GLU A 255 9.98 17.00 0.42
N GLY A 256 9.07 16.74 1.37
CA GLY A 256 7.83 17.48 1.57
C GLY A 256 6.70 17.13 0.61
N ARG A 257 6.96 16.34 -0.45
CA ARG A 257 5.88 15.87 -1.33
C ARG A 257 5.01 14.85 -0.63
N VAL A 258 3.72 14.95 -0.90
CA VAL A 258 2.69 14.14 -0.27
C VAL A 258 1.70 13.64 -1.31
N TYR A 259 1.26 12.39 -1.17
CA TYR A 259 0.17 11.84 -1.98
C TYR A 259 -0.86 11.12 -1.11
N ASN A 260 -2.08 11.05 -1.62
CA ASN A 260 -3.16 10.25 -1.07
C ASN A 260 -3.55 9.15 -2.07
N ALA A 261 -3.38 7.90 -1.68
CA ALA A 261 -3.87 6.77 -2.46
C ALA A 261 -5.26 6.38 -1.96
N GLN A 262 -6.28 6.59 -2.80
CA GLN A 262 -7.69 6.37 -2.48
C GLN A 262 -8.23 5.13 -3.20
N GLY A 263 -8.15 3.98 -2.54
CA GLY A 263 -8.70 2.70 -2.97
C GLY A 263 -9.82 2.21 -2.05
N SER A 264 -9.93 0.91 -1.85
CA SER A 264 -10.81 0.27 -0.84
C SER A 264 -10.42 0.71 0.57
N SER A 265 -9.15 0.74 0.87
CA SER A 265 -8.49 1.47 1.94
C SER A 265 -7.77 2.69 1.35
N SER A 266 -7.29 3.58 2.20
CA SER A 266 -6.49 4.73 1.77
C SER A 266 -5.31 4.92 2.69
N TRP A 267 -4.29 5.58 2.16
CA TRP A 267 -3.21 6.10 2.96
C TRP A 267 -2.74 7.46 2.45
N ILE A 268 -2.18 8.23 3.35
CA ILE A 268 -1.41 9.42 3.00
C ILE A 268 0.05 9.13 3.34
N ALA A 269 0.93 9.34 2.37
CA ALA A 269 2.36 9.16 2.55
C ALA A 269 3.12 10.42 2.16
N VAL A 270 4.14 10.71 2.94
CA VAL A 270 5.04 11.85 2.79
C VAL A 270 6.44 11.33 2.54
N THR A 271 7.14 11.94 1.59
CA THR A 271 8.57 11.70 1.37
C THR A 271 9.39 12.76 2.12
N SER A 272 10.37 12.31 2.87
CA SER A 272 11.24 13.16 3.70
C SER A 272 12.69 12.65 3.72
N ALA A 273 13.66 13.53 3.97
CA ALA A 273 15.06 13.17 4.14
C ALA A 273 15.35 12.54 5.51
N LYS A 274 14.42 12.65 6.46
CA LYS A 274 14.47 12.00 7.75
C LYS A 274 13.20 11.20 7.99
N PRO A 275 13.27 10.00 8.60
CA PRO A 275 12.07 9.24 8.92
C PRO A 275 11.21 10.00 9.93
N LEU A 276 9.90 10.10 9.69
CA LEU A 276 8.97 10.74 10.62
C LEU A 276 8.57 9.71 11.68
N LEU A 277 9.26 9.70 12.79
CA LEU A 277 9.06 8.74 13.89
C LEU A 277 8.39 9.42 15.08
N ASP A 278 7.36 8.78 15.64
CA ASP A 278 6.75 9.14 16.92
C ASP A 278 6.25 7.87 17.62
N ALA A 279 6.77 7.61 18.81
CA ALA A 279 6.49 6.37 19.54
C ALA A 279 5.01 6.21 19.98
N ARG A 280 4.21 7.28 20.00
CA ARG A 280 2.79 7.26 20.41
C ARG A 280 1.86 6.95 19.24
N ILE A 281 2.03 7.67 18.10
CA ILE A 281 1.13 7.54 16.94
C ILE A 281 1.68 6.61 15.87
N ARG A 282 2.97 6.25 15.91
CA ARG A 282 3.66 5.20 15.16
C ARG A 282 3.34 5.18 13.66
N PRO A 283 3.71 6.23 12.89
CA PRO A 283 3.62 6.14 11.44
C PRO A 283 4.37 4.92 10.92
N PHE A 284 3.90 4.33 9.79
CA PHE A 284 4.69 3.34 9.09
C PHE A 284 5.77 4.04 8.30
N VAL A 285 7.01 3.65 8.47
CA VAL A 285 8.13 4.26 7.76
C VAL A 285 8.87 3.19 6.97
N PHE A 286 8.97 3.42 5.67
CA PHE A 286 9.76 2.62 4.75
C PHE A 286 10.89 3.48 4.19
N THR A 287 12.04 2.87 3.89
CA THR A 287 13.00 3.54 3.03
C THR A 287 12.40 3.70 1.63
N HIS A 288 12.66 4.84 1.01
CA HIS A 288 12.26 5.06 -0.39
C HIS A 288 13.14 4.22 -1.33
N VAL A 289 12.67 3.93 -2.56
CA VAL A 289 13.51 3.35 -3.62
C VAL A 289 14.63 4.31 -4.07
N MET A 290 14.52 5.60 -3.74
CA MET A 290 15.58 6.60 -3.90
C MET A 290 16.41 6.64 -2.61
N PRO A 291 17.73 6.36 -2.68
CA PRO A 291 18.59 6.39 -1.50
C PRO A 291 18.56 7.73 -0.76
N GLY A 292 18.58 7.69 0.58
CA GLY A 292 18.57 8.87 1.44
C GLY A 292 17.18 9.47 1.69
N LEU A 293 16.11 8.90 1.11
CA LEU A 293 14.74 9.32 1.36
C LEU A 293 13.94 8.23 2.08
N PHE A 294 12.89 8.66 2.78
CA PHE A 294 11.95 7.82 3.50
C PHE A 294 10.53 8.15 3.10
N ASN A 295 9.65 7.15 3.17
CA ASN A 295 8.21 7.33 3.06
C ASN A 295 7.57 7.07 4.41
N SER A 296 6.99 8.09 5.00
CA SER A 296 6.25 8.00 6.26
C SER A 296 4.76 8.10 5.96
N ALA A 297 3.98 7.15 6.47
CA ALA A 297 2.57 7.03 6.11
C ALA A 297 1.68 6.62 7.28
N PHE A 298 0.40 6.98 7.16
CA PHE A 298 -0.69 6.36 7.93
C PHE A 298 -1.78 5.88 7.00
N GLY A 299 -2.46 4.81 7.42
CA GLY A 299 -3.58 4.22 6.70
C GLY A 299 -4.93 4.45 7.37
N ALA A 300 -5.98 4.52 6.56
CA ALA A 300 -7.37 4.39 6.96
C ALA A 300 -7.98 3.20 6.20
N PHE A 301 -8.44 2.19 6.94
CA PHE A 301 -8.74 0.87 6.38
C PHE A 301 -10.13 0.74 5.75
N SER A 302 -11.05 1.67 6.04
CA SER A 302 -12.46 1.57 5.64
C SER A 302 -12.92 2.79 4.84
N THR A 303 -12.18 3.18 3.81
CA THR A 303 -12.48 4.38 3.01
C THR A 303 -13.40 4.05 1.81
N GLY A 304 -12.85 3.63 0.69
CA GLY A 304 -13.65 3.27 -0.48
C GLY A 304 -14.57 2.08 -0.25
N ILE A 305 -14.22 1.17 0.68
CA ILE A 305 -15.10 0.06 1.07
C ILE A 305 -16.37 0.56 1.76
N SER A 306 -16.32 1.67 2.52
CA SER A 306 -17.51 2.27 3.11
C SER A 306 -18.45 2.83 2.02
N PHE A 307 -17.91 3.48 1.01
CA PHE A 307 -18.71 3.97 -0.12
C PHE A 307 -19.28 2.82 -0.96
N ARG A 308 -18.51 1.72 -1.12
CA ARG A 308 -18.99 0.49 -1.74
C ARG A 308 -20.12 -0.15 -0.93
N TRP A 309 -20.00 -0.19 0.38
CA TRP A 309 -21.07 -0.72 1.25
C TRP A 309 -22.37 0.07 1.07
N VAL A 310 -22.31 1.39 0.98
CA VAL A 310 -23.48 2.24 0.70
C VAL A 310 -24.05 1.94 -0.69
N ARG A 311 -23.20 1.76 -1.71
CA ARG A 311 -23.62 1.32 -3.05
C ARG A 311 -24.45 0.03 -2.97
N ASP A 312 -23.92 -0.98 -2.30
CA ASP A 312 -24.47 -2.33 -2.30
C ASP A 312 -25.73 -2.46 -1.44
N ASN A 313 -25.89 -1.60 -0.42
CA ASN A 313 -26.98 -1.69 0.55
C ASN A 313 -28.05 -0.58 0.40
N LEU A 314 -27.66 0.62 -0.03
CA LEU A 314 -28.56 1.79 -0.06
C LEU A 314 -28.82 2.33 -1.48
N CYS A 315 -28.11 1.82 -2.51
CA CYS A 315 -28.16 2.35 -3.88
C CYS A 315 -28.34 1.26 -4.94
N ARG A 316 -29.07 0.17 -4.63
CA ARG A 316 -29.29 -0.94 -5.58
C ARG A 316 -30.01 -0.50 -6.86
N ASP A 317 -30.96 0.43 -6.76
CA ASP A 317 -31.63 1.06 -7.89
C ASP A 317 -30.66 1.78 -8.83
N LEU A 318 -29.63 2.46 -8.29
CA LEU A 318 -28.58 3.10 -9.09
C LEU A 318 -27.65 2.06 -9.74
N VAL A 319 -27.37 0.94 -9.06
CA VAL A 319 -26.63 -0.18 -9.66
C VAL A 319 -27.38 -0.75 -10.87
N GLU A 320 -28.69 -0.98 -10.72
CA GLU A 320 -29.55 -1.45 -11.82
C GLU A 320 -29.66 -0.43 -12.95
N GLN A 321 -29.74 0.86 -12.61
CA GLN A 321 -29.76 1.95 -13.59
C GLN A 321 -28.44 1.97 -14.40
N ALA A 322 -27.29 1.99 -13.74
CA ALA A 322 -25.99 1.97 -14.39
C ALA A 322 -25.81 0.76 -15.31
N ALA A 323 -26.28 -0.43 -14.88
CA ALA A 323 -26.22 -1.64 -15.68
C ALA A 323 -27.10 -1.56 -16.94
N ARG A 324 -28.27 -0.89 -16.87
CA ARG A 324 -29.15 -0.70 -18.04
C ARG A 324 -28.62 0.35 -19.01
N GLU A 325 -28.04 1.42 -18.50
CA GLU A 325 -27.63 2.60 -19.28
C GLU A 325 -26.16 2.50 -19.75
N GLY A 326 -25.39 1.52 -19.26
CA GLY A 326 -23.97 1.32 -19.60
C GLY A 326 -23.03 2.34 -18.94
N GLY A 327 -23.43 2.90 -17.78
CA GLY A 327 -22.65 3.89 -17.03
C GLY A 327 -21.93 3.32 -15.80
N ASP A 328 -21.22 4.20 -15.08
CA ASP A 328 -20.61 3.86 -13.78
C ASP A 328 -21.57 4.28 -12.64
N VAL A 329 -21.91 3.33 -11.77
CA VAL A 329 -22.78 3.57 -10.61
C VAL A 329 -22.21 4.65 -9.67
N TYR A 330 -20.88 4.77 -9.56
CA TYR A 330 -20.24 5.77 -8.71
C TYR A 330 -20.44 7.20 -9.24
N ASP A 331 -20.57 7.38 -10.56
CA ASP A 331 -20.93 8.67 -11.15
C ASP A 331 -22.35 9.07 -10.73
N LEU A 332 -23.33 8.15 -10.84
CA LEU A 332 -24.72 8.40 -10.40
C LEU A 332 -24.79 8.70 -8.89
N MET A 333 -24.04 7.97 -8.07
CA MET A 333 -23.97 8.23 -6.63
C MET A 333 -23.37 9.62 -6.33
N THR A 334 -22.32 10.01 -7.08
CA THR A 334 -21.68 11.32 -6.93
C THR A 334 -22.61 12.45 -7.34
N GLU A 335 -23.30 12.34 -8.47
CA GLU A 335 -24.31 13.31 -8.92
C GLU A 335 -25.45 13.48 -7.90
N LEU A 336 -25.85 12.39 -7.26
CA LEU A 336 -26.86 12.46 -6.19
C LEU A 336 -26.30 13.16 -4.95
N ALA A 337 -25.04 12.86 -4.55
CA ALA A 337 -24.39 13.51 -3.41
C ALA A 337 -24.18 15.03 -3.62
N GLU A 338 -24.00 15.48 -4.88
CA GLU A 338 -23.87 16.91 -5.21
C GLU A 338 -25.11 17.75 -4.86
N LYS A 339 -26.29 17.12 -4.77
CA LYS A 339 -27.54 17.80 -4.40
C LYS A 339 -27.57 18.22 -2.93
N SER A 340 -26.80 17.55 -2.08
CA SER A 340 -26.66 17.91 -0.66
C SER A 340 -25.61 19.03 -0.48
N PRO A 341 -25.82 20.00 0.40
CA PRO A 341 -24.85 21.06 0.66
C PRO A 341 -23.63 20.54 1.43
N PRO A 342 -22.50 21.28 1.42
CA PRO A 342 -21.35 21.00 2.28
C PRO A 342 -21.74 20.86 3.74
N GLY A 343 -21.23 19.80 4.40
CA GLY A 343 -21.62 19.44 5.76
C GLY A 343 -22.86 18.57 5.86
N ALA A 344 -23.40 18.10 4.71
CA ALA A 344 -24.52 17.15 4.63
C ALA A 344 -25.68 17.48 5.59
N ARG A 345 -26.02 18.76 5.73
CA ARG A 345 -27.00 19.31 6.68
C ARG A 345 -26.76 18.92 8.15
N GLY A 346 -25.51 18.70 8.53
CA GLY A 346 -25.13 18.30 9.88
C GLY A 346 -25.13 16.79 10.11
N LEU A 347 -25.35 15.98 9.08
CA LEU A 347 -25.19 14.53 9.15
C LEU A 347 -23.70 14.17 9.06
N ILE A 348 -23.17 13.48 10.06
CA ILE A 348 -21.77 13.05 10.13
C ILE A 348 -21.69 11.54 9.96
N PHE A 349 -20.74 11.06 9.15
CA PHE A 349 -20.47 9.65 8.98
C PHE A 349 -19.05 9.30 9.46
N HIS A 350 -18.91 8.27 10.30
CA HIS A 350 -17.64 7.64 10.65
C HIS A 350 -17.43 6.39 9.79
N PRO A 351 -16.34 6.32 8.99
CA PRO A 351 -16.15 5.24 8.01
C PRO A 351 -15.59 3.93 8.57
N ASN A 352 -15.31 3.82 9.86
CA ASN A 352 -14.58 2.72 10.49
C ASN A 352 -15.34 1.38 10.49
N MET A 353 -15.94 0.98 9.37
CA MET A 353 -16.77 -0.23 9.24
C MET A 353 -15.99 -1.52 9.46
N GLY A 354 -14.70 -1.54 9.13
CA GLY A 354 -13.79 -2.67 9.36
C GLY A 354 -13.00 -2.60 10.68
N GLY A 355 -13.24 -1.59 11.50
CA GLY A 355 -12.49 -1.29 12.72
C GLY A 355 -11.80 0.06 12.69
N GLY A 356 -11.26 0.49 13.83
CA GLY A 356 -10.55 1.76 13.96
C GLY A 356 -9.32 1.83 13.06
N SER A 357 -8.97 3.03 12.60
CA SER A 357 -7.75 3.32 11.86
C SER A 357 -6.52 3.33 12.79
N SER A 358 -5.32 3.55 12.21
CA SER A 358 -4.08 3.65 12.99
C SER A 358 -4.09 4.76 14.05
N LEU A 359 -4.92 5.79 13.87
CA LEU A 359 -5.07 6.91 14.80
C LEU A 359 -6.34 6.84 15.66
N ALA A 360 -7.17 5.79 15.49
CA ALA A 360 -8.38 5.64 16.28
C ALA A 360 -8.07 5.29 17.74
N PRO A 361 -8.85 5.79 18.70
CA PRO A 361 -8.66 5.47 20.12
C PRO A 361 -8.84 3.98 20.45
N SER A 362 -9.64 3.25 19.66
CA SER A 362 -9.86 1.81 19.80
C SER A 362 -10.02 1.14 18.43
N ILE A 363 -9.51 -0.07 18.31
CA ILE A 363 -9.75 -0.96 17.15
C ILE A 363 -11.20 -1.42 17.04
N HIS A 364 -11.99 -1.26 18.09
CA HIS A 364 -13.41 -1.62 18.15
C HIS A 364 -14.34 -0.50 17.70
N LEU A 365 -13.80 0.67 17.34
CA LEU A 365 -14.55 1.72 16.65
C LEU A 365 -15.22 1.15 15.40
N ARG A 366 -16.51 1.44 15.21
CA ARG A 366 -17.30 0.99 14.04
C ARG A 366 -17.92 2.15 13.31
N GLY A 367 -18.36 1.90 12.06
CA GLY A 367 -19.05 2.87 11.22
C GLY A 367 -20.36 3.32 11.85
N ALA A 368 -20.65 4.63 11.74
CA ALA A 368 -21.86 5.22 12.30
C ALA A 368 -22.31 6.44 11.50
N PHE A 369 -23.63 6.61 11.35
CA PHE A 369 -24.25 7.89 11.00
C PHE A 369 -24.69 8.58 12.30
N LEU A 370 -24.30 9.83 12.47
CA LEU A 370 -24.61 10.65 13.65
C LEU A 370 -25.51 11.82 13.24
N ASN A 371 -26.44 12.18 14.11
CA ASN A 371 -27.40 13.27 13.90
C ASN A 371 -28.35 13.05 12.71
N LEU A 372 -28.73 11.80 12.41
CA LEU A 372 -29.75 11.51 11.40
C LEU A 372 -31.14 11.95 11.90
N ASP A 373 -31.86 12.69 11.07
CA ASP A 373 -33.23 13.10 11.32
C ASP A 373 -34.15 12.87 10.11
N LEU A 374 -35.46 13.20 10.28
CA LEU A 374 -36.49 12.99 9.24
C LEU A 374 -36.32 13.89 8.01
N GLY A 375 -35.52 14.93 8.09
CA GLY A 375 -35.25 15.86 6.98
C GLY A 375 -34.13 15.42 6.06
N HIS A 376 -33.35 14.44 6.47
CA HIS A 376 -32.25 13.90 5.65
C HIS A 376 -32.77 12.93 4.59
N ASP A 377 -32.20 13.04 3.40
CA ASP A 377 -32.47 12.11 2.31
C ASP A 377 -31.18 11.34 1.88
N ARG A 378 -31.31 10.52 0.84
CA ARG A 378 -30.20 9.71 0.35
C ARG A 378 -29.04 10.55 -0.17
N SER A 379 -29.25 11.76 -0.66
CA SER A 379 -28.19 12.67 -1.10
C SER A 379 -27.32 13.10 0.08
N ASP A 380 -27.93 13.36 1.22
CA ASP A 380 -27.23 13.70 2.46
C ASP A 380 -26.41 12.52 2.99
N LEU A 381 -26.98 11.30 2.96
CA LEU A 381 -26.25 10.08 3.34
C LEU A 381 -25.02 9.86 2.48
N LEU A 382 -25.15 9.98 1.16
CA LEU A 382 -24.01 9.80 0.23
C LEU A 382 -22.93 10.85 0.46
N ARG A 383 -23.34 12.11 0.60
CA ARG A 383 -22.41 13.20 0.89
C ARG A 383 -21.72 13.03 2.23
N ALA A 384 -22.44 12.69 3.28
CA ALA A 384 -21.88 12.44 4.61
C ALA A 384 -20.82 11.33 4.58
N VAL A 385 -21.03 10.26 3.79
CA VAL A 385 -20.02 9.20 3.62
C VAL A 385 -18.76 9.72 2.96
N MET A 386 -18.88 10.50 1.88
CA MET A 386 -17.71 11.09 1.20
C MET A 386 -16.95 12.06 2.11
N GLU A 387 -17.65 12.89 2.86
CA GLU A 387 -17.10 13.85 3.81
C GLU A 387 -16.48 13.14 5.02
N GLY A 388 -17.11 12.11 5.57
CA GLY A 388 -16.60 11.33 6.69
C GLY A 388 -15.28 10.61 6.36
N VAL A 389 -15.17 10.07 5.14
CA VAL A 389 -13.92 9.51 4.64
C VAL A 389 -12.84 10.59 4.53
N ALA A 390 -13.18 11.79 4.03
CA ALA A 390 -12.23 12.89 3.95
C ALA A 390 -11.80 13.41 5.34
N MET A 391 -12.72 13.43 6.32
CA MET A 391 -12.42 13.79 7.71
C MET A 391 -11.42 12.80 8.36
N GLU A 392 -11.63 11.51 8.18
CA GLU A 392 -10.71 10.48 8.68
C GLU A 392 -9.30 10.67 8.08
N GLN A 393 -9.21 10.93 6.78
CA GLN A 393 -7.95 11.20 6.11
C GLN A 393 -7.34 12.55 6.52
N ARG A 394 -8.15 13.55 6.89
CA ARG A 394 -7.66 14.82 7.45
C ARG A 394 -6.94 14.60 8.78
N LEU A 395 -7.42 13.71 9.65
CA LEU A 395 -6.72 13.37 10.89
C LEU A 395 -5.33 12.79 10.60
N VAL A 396 -5.23 11.95 9.58
CA VAL A 396 -3.96 11.39 9.09
C VAL A 396 -3.01 12.48 8.62
N LEU A 397 -3.49 13.39 7.75
CA LEU A 397 -2.68 14.49 7.23
C LEU A 397 -2.21 15.44 8.34
N ASP A 398 -3.09 15.76 9.30
CA ASP A 398 -2.74 16.60 10.45
C ASP A 398 -1.67 15.96 11.32
N ALA A 399 -1.74 14.65 11.55
CA ALA A 399 -0.74 13.91 12.30
C ALA A 399 0.63 13.95 11.61
N LEU A 400 0.69 13.76 10.29
CA LEU A 400 1.94 13.87 9.52
C LEU A 400 2.49 15.30 9.54
N ARG A 401 1.64 16.32 9.37
CA ARG A 401 2.04 17.73 9.42
C ARG A 401 2.52 18.18 10.80
N ALA A 402 2.04 17.55 11.87
CA ALA A 402 2.54 17.79 13.21
C ALA A 402 3.98 17.26 13.39
N LEU A 403 4.35 16.20 12.67
CA LEU A 403 5.71 15.64 12.67
C LEU A 403 6.65 16.42 11.74
N ASP A 404 6.13 16.91 10.62
CA ASP A 404 6.89 17.70 9.64
C ASP A 404 6.05 18.86 9.09
N PRO A 405 6.26 20.10 9.60
CA PRO A 405 5.60 21.29 9.05
C PRO A 405 5.99 21.64 7.60
N GLY A 406 7.05 21.03 7.06
CA GLY A 406 7.51 21.21 5.70
C GLY A 406 6.66 20.49 4.65
N ILE A 407 5.68 19.70 5.07
CA ILE A 407 4.75 19.00 4.15
C ILE A 407 3.99 20.01 3.29
N GLY A 408 4.11 19.84 1.97
CA GLY A 408 3.56 20.73 0.97
C GLY A 408 2.04 20.92 1.05
N ARG A 409 1.58 22.05 0.48
CA ARG A 409 0.14 22.38 0.37
C ARG A 409 -0.47 21.97 -0.98
N GLU A 410 0.23 21.17 -1.73
CA GLU A 410 -0.29 20.46 -2.90
C GLU A 410 -0.15 18.97 -2.66
N LEU A 411 -1.23 18.23 -2.91
CA LEU A 411 -1.31 16.80 -2.67
C LEU A 411 -1.80 16.12 -3.94
N LEU A 412 -1.04 15.13 -4.43
CA LEU A 412 -1.46 14.28 -5.52
C LEU A 412 -2.45 13.22 -4.99
N MET A 413 -3.60 13.11 -5.64
CA MET A 413 -4.56 12.04 -5.35
C MET A 413 -4.52 11.00 -6.46
N VAL A 414 -4.27 9.74 -6.08
CA VAL A 414 -4.24 8.57 -6.97
C VAL A 414 -5.26 7.52 -6.54
N GLY A 415 -5.57 6.57 -7.43
CA GLY A 415 -6.54 5.50 -7.18
C GLY A 415 -7.96 5.87 -7.57
N GLY A 416 -8.90 4.92 -7.42
CA GLY A 416 -10.28 5.04 -7.93
C GLY A 416 -11.04 6.27 -7.44
N GLY A 417 -10.86 6.66 -6.18
CA GLY A 417 -11.51 7.85 -5.61
C GLY A 417 -11.06 9.17 -6.24
N SER A 418 -9.90 9.21 -6.89
CA SER A 418 -9.40 10.39 -7.59
C SER A 418 -10.23 10.77 -8.82
N ARG A 419 -11.08 9.88 -9.33
CA ARG A 419 -11.91 10.11 -10.52
C ARG A 419 -13.07 11.09 -10.24
N SER A 420 -13.67 11.03 -9.05
CA SER A 420 -14.79 11.92 -8.69
C SER A 420 -14.31 13.35 -8.43
N ARG A 421 -14.82 14.30 -9.24
CA ARG A 421 -14.53 15.73 -9.07
C ARG A 421 -15.06 16.25 -7.73
N LEU A 422 -16.29 15.82 -7.35
CA LEU A 422 -16.88 16.19 -6.06
C LEU A 422 -15.96 15.72 -4.91
N TRP A 423 -15.49 14.48 -4.96
CA TRP A 423 -14.65 13.96 -3.86
C TRP A 423 -13.31 14.68 -3.76
N ARG A 424 -12.67 14.98 -4.90
CA ARG A 424 -11.44 15.80 -4.90
C ARG A 424 -11.67 17.19 -4.29
N GLN A 425 -12.83 17.81 -4.61
CA GLN A 425 -13.19 19.11 -4.02
C GLN A 425 -13.44 18.99 -2.50
N ILE A 426 -14.18 17.95 -2.05
CA ILE A 426 -14.36 17.67 -0.62
C ILE A 426 -13.01 17.51 0.08
N TYR A 427 -12.07 16.79 -0.51
CA TYR A 427 -10.72 16.66 0.03
C TYR A 427 -9.98 18.00 0.06
N ALA A 428 -10.05 18.79 -1.01
CA ALA A 428 -9.40 20.10 -1.05
C ALA A 428 -9.91 21.01 0.08
N ASP A 429 -11.22 21.07 0.23
CA ASP A 429 -11.89 21.90 1.23
C ASP A 429 -11.62 21.39 2.67
N THR A 430 -11.68 20.05 2.87
CA THR A 430 -11.44 19.42 4.17
C THR A 430 -9.96 19.53 4.60
N TYR A 431 -9.01 19.37 3.67
CA TYR A 431 -7.58 19.45 3.96
C TYR A 431 -7.03 20.88 3.99
N ASN A 432 -7.81 21.85 3.50
CA ASN A 432 -7.35 23.20 3.17
C ASN A 432 -6.05 23.15 2.35
N THR A 433 -6.08 22.35 1.29
CA THR A 433 -4.90 21.96 0.50
C THR A 433 -5.33 21.75 -0.95
N THR A 434 -4.53 22.18 -1.91
CA THR A 434 -4.79 21.91 -3.31
C THR A 434 -4.65 20.41 -3.61
N ILE A 435 -5.67 19.82 -4.24
CA ILE A 435 -5.66 18.44 -4.69
C ILE A 435 -5.39 18.42 -6.20
N LEU A 436 -4.37 17.66 -6.58
CA LEU A 436 -4.00 17.44 -7.97
C LEU A 436 -4.46 16.06 -8.44
N LYS A 437 -5.01 15.99 -9.65
CA LYS A 437 -5.17 14.77 -10.43
C LYS A 437 -4.29 14.85 -11.67
N THR A 438 -3.57 13.78 -11.96
CA THR A 438 -2.70 13.70 -13.12
C THR A 438 -3.10 12.55 -14.06
N SER A 439 -2.38 12.41 -15.16
CA SER A 439 -2.51 11.30 -16.12
C SER A 439 -2.20 9.93 -15.51
N VAL A 440 -1.46 9.87 -14.41
CA VAL A 440 -1.16 8.64 -13.66
C VAL A 440 -2.20 8.47 -12.56
N ASP A 441 -2.85 7.32 -12.53
CA ASP A 441 -3.93 6.99 -11.58
C ASP A 441 -3.63 5.68 -10.85
N GLN A 442 -4.16 4.55 -11.31
CA GLN A 442 -4.00 3.25 -10.68
C GLN A 442 -2.68 2.55 -11.02
N GLN A 443 -1.88 3.14 -11.90
CA GLN A 443 -0.59 2.60 -12.35
C GLN A 443 0.61 3.10 -11.55
N ALA A 444 0.41 3.88 -10.47
CA ALA A 444 1.53 4.53 -9.79
C ALA A 444 2.59 3.51 -9.27
N ALA A 445 2.19 2.39 -8.68
CA ALA A 445 3.16 1.38 -8.23
C ALA A 445 3.91 0.72 -9.40
N ALA A 446 3.19 0.37 -10.49
CA ALA A 446 3.81 -0.17 -11.70
C ALA A 446 4.74 0.86 -12.38
N LEU A 447 4.35 2.15 -12.44
CA LEU A 447 5.21 3.22 -12.94
C LEU A 447 6.47 3.38 -12.08
N GLY A 448 6.36 3.27 -10.75
CA GLY A 448 7.53 3.29 -9.86
C GLY A 448 8.48 2.12 -10.13
N ALA A 449 7.96 0.92 -10.35
CA ALA A 449 8.76 -0.24 -10.73
C ALA A 449 9.42 -0.06 -12.11
N ALA A 450 8.66 0.47 -13.10
CA ALA A 450 9.19 0.81 -14.42
C ALA A 450 10.29 1.87 -14.35
N ALA A 451 10.14 2.88 -13.50
CA ALA A 451 11.14 3.92 -13.28
C ALA A 451 12.44 3.34 -12.67
N CYS A 452 12.33 2.42 -11.71
CA CYS A 452 13.51 1.69 -11.20
C CYS A 452 14.21 0.92 -12.33
N ALA A 453 13.44 0.25 -13.19
CA ALA A 453 13.98 -0.46 -14.36
C ALA A 453 14.63 0.50 -15.37
N ALA A 454 13.99 1.64 -15.66
CA ALA A 454 14.50 2.63 -16.61
C ALA A 454 15.84 3.23 -16.15
N VAL A 455 15.94 3.60 -14.86
CA VAL A 455 17.17 4.13 -14.27
C VAL A 455 18.24 3.03 -14.21
N GLY A 456 17.91 1.84 -13.73
CA GLY A 456 18.84 0.72 -13.61
C GLY A 456 19.36 0.24 -14.96
N ALA A 457 18.52 0.26 -16.00
CA ALA A 457 18.91 -0.07 -17.37
C ALA A 457 19.63 1.07 -18.10
N GLY A 458 19.74 2.27 -17.52
CA GLY A 458 20.39 3.42 -18.13
C GLY A 458 19.56 4.11 -19.22
N LEU A 459 18.26 3.85 -19.30
CA LEU A 459 17.35 4.58 -20.20
C LEU A 459 17.05 5.98 -19.64
N TRP A 460 16.91 6.09 -18.33
CA TRP A 460 16.77 7.36 -17.65
C TRP A 460 18.02 7.65 -16.83
N ARG A 461 18.41 8.93 -16.83
CA ARG A 461 19.53 9.40 -16.03
C ARG A 461 19.24 9.34 -14.52
N ASP A 462 17.99 9.71 -14.17
CA ASP A 462 17.51 9.83 -12.80
C ASP A 462 15.98 9.75 -12.77
N PHE A 463 15.38 9.92 -11.58
CA PHE A 463 13.94 9.85 -11.41
C PHE A 463 13.18 11.16 -11.71
N GLU A 464 13.86 12.25 -12.11
CA GLU A 464 13.20 13.53 -12.45
C GLU A 464 12.24 13.38 -13.64
N ARG A 465 12.44 12.34 -14.48
CA ARG A 465 11.53 12.00 -15.58
C ARG A 465 10.10 11.77 -15.11
N ILE A 466 9.90 11.26 -13.88
CA ILE A 466 8.57 11.07 -13.29
C ILE A 466 7.74 12.35 -13.29
N ASP A 467 8.34 13.51 -13.00
CA ASP A 467 7.62 14.79 -13.02
C ASP A 467 7.11 15.17 -14.42
N GLN A 468 7.79 14.74 -15.48
CA GLN A 468 7.43 15.03 -16.87
C GLN A 468 6.31 14.10 -17.39
N ILE A 469 6.21 12.88 -16.84
CA ILE A 469 5.17 11.90 -17.19
C ILE A 469 3.80 12.34 -16.64
N HIS A 470 3.80 12.99 -15.49
CA HIS A 470 2.58 13.44 -14.85
C HIS A 470 2.04 14.72 -15.51
N ILE A 471 1.06 14.57 -16.39
CA ILE A 471 0.30 15.69 -16.95
C ILE A 471 -0.84 16.02 -15.97
N ILE A 472 -0.88 17.23 -15.45
CA ILE A 472 -1.99 17.67 -14.57
C ILE A 472 -3.26 17.73 -15.41
N GLN A 473 -4.24 16.89 -15.06
CA GLN A 473 -5.55 16.81 -15.71
C GLN A 473 -6.60 17.66 -15.00
N ASP A 474 -6.49 17.79 -13.68
CA ASP A 474 -7.42 18.58 -12.88
C ASP A 474 -6.73 19.09 -11.61
N ARG A 475 -7.22 20.25 -11.13
CA ARG A 475 -6.78 20.93 -9.92
C ARG A 475 -8.00 21.36 -9.13
N SER A 476 -8.11 20.93 -7.89
CA SER A 476 -9.16 21.35 -6.96
C SER A 476 -8.53 22.20 -5.85
N ASP A 477 -8.75 23.50 -5.89
CA ASP A 477 -8.28 24.42 -4.86
C ASP A 477 -9.32 24.50 -3.71
N PRO A 478 -8.89 24.68 -2.45
CA PRO A 478 -9.81 24.80 -1.33
C PRO A 478 -10.64 26.09 -1.39
N ASP A 479 -11.94 25.98 -1.14
CA ASP A 479 -12.81 27.12 -0.95
C ASP A 479 -12.80 27.57 0.52
N PRO A 480 -12.46 28.83 0.83
CA PRO A 480 -12.33 29.28 2.23
C PRO A 480 -13.65 29.21 3.04
N GLY A 481 -14.80 29.30 2.36
CA GLY A 481 -16.12 29.18 3.01
C GLY A 481 -16.40 27.75 3.42
N ARG A 482 -16.23 26.80 2.50
CA ARG A 482 -16.42 25.38 2.75
C ARG A 482 -15.37 24.83 3.71
N SER A 483 -14.12 25.26 3.62
CA SER A 483 -13.05 24.85 4.56
C SER A 483 -13.42 25.24 6.00
N ARG A 484 -14.02 26.41 6.23
CA ARG A 484 -14.50 26.80 7.56
C ARG A 484 -15.61 25.89 8.10
N ILE A 485 -16.55 25.45 7.23
CA ILE A 485 -17.58 24.49 7.61
C ILE A 485 -16.92 23.17 8.07
N TYR A 486 -15.98 22.66 7.28
CA TYR A 486 -15.30 21.40 7.59
C TYR A 486 -14.40 21.47 8.83
N GLU A 487 -13.76 22.60 9.11
CA GLU A 487 -13.03 22.80 10.38
C GLU A 487 -13.95 22.72 11.61
N GLN A 488 -15.17 23.25 11.52
CA GLN A 488 -16.15 23.15 12.61
C GLN A 488 -16.62 21.69 12.80
N ILE A 489 -16.89 20.99 11.71
CA ILE A 489 -17.28 19.57 11.73
C ILE A 489 -16.15 18.70 12.26
N LEU A 490 -14.90 18.98 11.91
CA LEU A 490 -13.74 18.19 12.33
C LEU A 490 -13.60 18.13 13.86
N ALA A 491 -13.91 19.22 14.57
CA ALA A 491 -13.88 19.22 16.03
C ALA A 491 -14.89 18.23 16.64
N VAL A 492 -16.12 18.20 16.09
CA VAL A 492 -17.17 17.25 16.48
C VAL A 492 -16.80 15.83 16.07
N TYR A 493 -16.26 15.66 14.86
CA TYR A 493 -15.82 14.38 14.35
C TYR A 493 -14.75 13.71 15.24
N ARG A 494 -13.76 14.47 15.72
CA ARG A 494 -12.73 13.98 16.66
C ARG A 494 -13.34 13.52 17.98
N GLN A 495 -14.29 14.28 18.53
CA GLN A 495 -14.96 13.87 19.77
C GLN A 495 -15.80 12.61 19.56
N ALA A 496 -16.53 12.55 18.45
CA ALA A 496 -17.32 11.39 18.09
C ALA A 496 -16.49 10.11 17.93
N ALA A 497 -15.26 10.20 17.41
CA ALA A 497 -14.36 9.06 17.34
C ALA A 497 -14.04 8.46 18.72
N ILE A 498 -13.84 9.32 19.74
CA ILE A 498 -13.61 8.90 21.12
C ILE A 498 -14.86 8.24 21.71
N ASP A 499 -16.02 8.86 21.54
CA ASP A 499 -17.28 8.38 22.09
C ASP A 499 -17.70 7.04 21.45
N LEU A 500 -17.57 6.92 20.13
CA LEU A 500 -17.83 5.69 19.37
C LEU A 500 -16.85 4.57 19.72
N SER A 501 -15.57 4.89 20.00
CA SER A 501 -14.58 3.91 20.49
C SER A 501 -15.03 3.33 21.83
N ASN A 502 -15.40 4.18 22.79
CA ASN A 502 -15.92 3.76 24.08
C ASN A 502 -17.20 2.90 23.97
N LEU A 503 -18.10 3.28 23.04
CA LEU A 503 -19.30 2.49 22.77
C LEU A 503 -18.96 1.14 22.12
N GLY A 504 -18.02 1.10 21.18
CA GLY A 504 -17.56 -0.11 20.51
C GLY A 504 -16.98 -1.13 21.50
N ASP A 505 -16.13 -0.68 22.42
CA ASP A 505 -15.54 -1.49 23.48
C ASP A 505 -16.65 -2.08 24.41
N ARG A 506 -17.63 -1.27 24.78
CA ARG A 506 -18.77 -1.73 25.61
C ARG A 506 -19.67 -2.72 24.89
N ILE A 507 -19.96 -2.50 23.60
CA ILE A 507 -20.76 -3.42 22.78
C ILE A 507 -20.06 -4.77 22.65
N LEU A 508 -18.73 -4.76 22.42
CA LEU A 508 -17.96 -6.00 22.32
C LEU A 508 -18.00 -6.78 23.63
N ALA A 509 -17.84 -6.12 24.77
CA ALA A 509 -17.93 -6.76 26.08
C ALA A 509 -19.30 -7.43 26.33
N LEU A 510 -20.39 -6.85 25.82
CA LEU A 510 -21.72 -7.47 25.89
C LEU A 510 -21.89 -8.66 24.93
N ALA A 511 -21.29 -8.59 23.74
CA ALA A 511 -21.41 -9.64 22.72
C ALA A 511 -20.55 -10.87 23.00
N CYS A 512 -19.47 -10.73 23.78
CA CYS A 512 -18.50 -11.78 24.10
C CYS A 512 -18.18 -11.80 25.62
N PRO A 513 -19.13 -12.12 26.50
CA PRO A 513 -18.88 -12.20 27.94
C PRO A 513 -17.83 -13.28 28.22
N GLY A 514 -16.63 -12.87 28.69
CA GLY A 514 -15.55 -13.79 29.08
C GLY A 514 -14.31 -13.81 28.19
N ARG A 515 -14.20 -12.96 27.16
CA ARG A 515 -12.91 -12.63 26.53
C ARG A 515 -12.32 -11.42 27.24
N GLU A 516 -11.27 -11.64 28.01
CA GLU A 516 -10.42 -10.54 28.49
C GLU A 516 -9.87 -9.78 27.25
N THR A 517 -10.02 -8.46 27.24
CA THR A 517 -9.60 -7.51 26.20
C THR A 517 -8.07 -7.37 26.16
#